data_24eecb496ec81d640867fc5d9c6b9586
#
_entry.id   24eecb496ec81d640867fc5d9c6b9586
#
_cell.length_a   1.000
_cell.length_b   1.000
_cell.length_c   1.000
_cell.angle_alpha   90.00
_cell.angle_beta   90.00
_cell.angle_gamma   90.00
#
_symmetry.space_group_name_H-M   'P 1'
#
loop_
_entity.id
_entity.type
_entity.pdbx_description
1 polymer ?
#
loop_
_entity_poly.entity_id
_entity_poly.type
_entity_poly.pdbx_seq_one_letter_code
_entity_poly.pdbx_strand_id
1 'polypeptide(L)'
;MRQIETLVFDYGGVIVNIDDVAVVKAMESLGVTAFKRLIHVRKIKRLMHQYINGLVAEAETLKEMLSLCRKGTTTEDIEKVLEELCGNLPVERLEALVKLRKQYKVYLLSNINDTLWQKSVSQM
;
A
#
# COMPACT_ATOMS: atom_id res chain seq x y z
N MET A 1 19.70 -10.06 33.62
CA MET A 1 18.90 -9.27 32.66
C MET A 1 18.95 -9.94 31.31
N ARG A 2 17.80 -10.25 30.73
CA ARG A 2 17.76 -10.84 29.39
C ARG A 2 18.11 -9.78 28.34
N GLN A 3 19.00 -10.11 27.44
CA GLN A 3 19.31 -9.27 26.30
C GLN A 3 18.30 -9.53 25.18
N ILE A 4 17.98 -8.50 24.44
CA ILE A 4 17.16 -8.63 23.24
C ILE A 4 17.99 -9.33 22.16
N GLU A 5 17.45 -10.40 21.59
CA GLU A 5 18.12 -11.19 20.56
C GLU A 5 17.45 -11.07 19.20
N THR A 6 16.16 -10.78 19.19
CA THR A 6 15.32 -10.79 17.99
C THR A 6 14.53 -9.50 17.88
N LEU A 7 14.48 -8.95 16.68
CA LEU A 7 13.65 -7.78 16.33
C LEU A 7 12.65 -8.19 15.26
N VAL A 8 11.40 -7.78 15.44
CA VAL A 8 10.33 -8.00 14.47
C VAL A 8 9.79 -6.65 14.04
N PHE A 9 9.80 -6.39 12.74
CA PHE A 9 9.32 -5.13 12.16
C PHE A 9 8.05 -5.35 11.37
N ASP A 10 7.13 -4.40 11.47
CA ASP A 10 6.07 -4.27 10.47
C ASP A 10 6.72 -3.79 9.15
N TYR A 11 6.07 -4.05 8.01
CA TYR A 11 6.62 -3.73 6.70
C TYR A 11 5.94 -2.51 6.08
N GLY A 12 4.66 -2.62 5.77
CA GLY A 12 3.89 -1.52 5.15
C GLY A 12 3.73 -0.34 6.11
N GLY A 13 4.16 0.85 5.70
CA GLY A 13 4.12 2.05 6.52
C GLY A 13 5.27 2.19 7.52
N VAL A 14 6.12 1.17 7.66
CA VAL A 14 7.30 1.19 8.53
C VAL A 14 8.58 1.09 7.70
N ILE A 15 8.72 0.04 6.91
CA ILE A 15 9.87 -0.16 6.02
C ILE A 15 9.60 0.48 4.66
N VAL A 16 8.48 0.15 4.04
CA VAL A 16 8.03 0.75 2.77
C VAL A 16 6.93 1.76 3.04
N ASN A 17 6.99 2.92 2.40
CA ASN A 17 5.94 3.92 2.51
C ASN A 17 4.67 3.49 1.77
N ILE A 18 3.53 3.80 2.36
CA ILE A 18 2.20 3.59 1.76
C ILE A 18 1.61 4.96 1.48
N ASP A 19 1.14 5.18 0.25
CA ASP A 19 0.69 6.49 -0.21
C ASP A 19 -0.78 6.43 -0.68
N ASP A 20 -1.71 6.46 0.26
CA ASP A 20 -3.14 6.47 -0.03
C ASP A 20 -3.61 7.81 -0.60
N VAL A 21 -2.90 8.90 -0.32
CA VAL A 21 -3.19 10.21 -0.88
C VAL A 21 -2.97 10.22 -2.40
N ALA A 22 -1.88 9.58 -2.86
CA ALA A 22 -1.62 9.43 -4.29
C ALA A 22 -2.75 8.66 -5.00
N VAL A 23 -3.29 7.63 -4.35
CA VAL A 23 -4.44 6.86 -4.86
C VAL A 23 -5.66 7.76 -4.99
N VAL A 24 -5.98 8.56 -3.99
CA VAL A 24 -7.10 9.49 -4.04
C VAL A 24 -6.96 10.48 -5.20
N LYS A 25 -5.78 11.06 -5.38
CA LYS A 25 -5.50 11.98 -6.49
C LYS A 25 -5.65 11.30 -7.85
N ALA A 26 -5.14 10.10 -7.99
CA ALA A 26 -5.26 9.34 -9.23
C ALA A 26 -6.72 9.01 -9.54
N MET A 27 -7.52 8.67 -8.52
CA MET A 27 -8.96 8.44 -8.68
C MET A 27 -9.72 9.71 -9.10
N GLU A 28 -9.32 10.87 -8.60
CA GLU A 28 -9.91 12.15 -9.02
C GLU A 28 -9.74 12.37 -10.53
N SER A 29 -8.60 11.99 -11.08
CA SER A 29 -8.36 12.09 -12.53
C SER A 29 -9.26 11.14 -13.34
N LEU A 30 -9.81 10.11 -12.72
CA LEU A 30 -10.74 9.16 -13.34
C LEU A 30 -12.21 9.52 -13.09
N GLY A 31 -12.48 10.74 -12.63
CA GLY A 31 -13.83 11.28 -12.55
C GLY A 31 -14.53 11.17 -11.22
N VAL A 32 -13.80 10.86 -10.15
CA VAL A 32 -14.36 10.95 -8.80
C VAL A 32 -14.56 12.44 -8.49
N THR A 33 -15.81 12.87 -8.46
CA THR A 33 -16.15 14.29 -8.44
C THR A 33 -15.88 14.96 -7.09
N ALA A 34 -15.51 16.25 -7.16
CA ALA A 34 -15.29 17.09 -5.97
C ALA A 34 -16.54 17.20 -5.07
N PHE A 35 -17.73 17.18 -5.64
CA PHE A 35 -18.99 17.28 -4.91
C PHE A 35 -19.20 16.10 -3.95
N LYS A 36 -18.84 14.89 -4.38
CA LYS A 36 -18.94 13.67 -3.56
C LYS A 36 -17.60 13.31 -2.92
N ARG A 37 -16.65 14.20 -2.99
CA ARG A 37 -15.25 13.96 -2.63
C ARG A 37 -15.08 13.38 -1.23
N LEU A 38 -15.75 13.95 -0.23
CA LEU A 38 -15.55 13.51 1.16
C LEU A 38 -15.99 12.04 1.34
N ILE A 39 -17.16 11.69 0.79
CA ILE A 39 -17.70 10.33 0.88
C ILE A 39 -16.81 9.36 0.11
N HIS A 40 -16.41 9.76 -1.12
CA HIS A 40 -15.57 8.93 -1.97
C HIS A 40 -14.16 8.75 -1.39
N VAL A 41 -13.57 9.80 -0.81
CA VAL A 41 -12.27 9.72 -0.16
C VAL A 41 -12.30 8.72 1.01
N ARG A 42 -13.32 8.78 1.84
CA ARG A 42 -13.48 7.83 2.95
C ARG A 42 -13.62 6.40 2.44
N LYS A 43 -14.41 6.21 1.39
CA LYS A 43 -14.60 4.89 0.78
C LYS A 43 -13.29 4.36 0.19
N ILE A 44 -12.57 5.18 -0.53
CA ILE A 44 -11.28 4.81 -1.12
C ILE A 44 -10.28 4.43 -0.03
N LYS A 45 -10.15 5.23 1.02
CA LYS A 45 -9.25 4.94 2.13
C LYS A 45 -9.60 3.62 2.82
N ARG A 46 -10.88 3.35 3.02
CA ARG A 46 -11.34 2.08 3.59
C ARG A 46 -11.00 0.91 2.67
N LEU A 47 -11.23 1.05 1.36
CA LEU A 47 -10.88 0.04 0.37
C LEU A 47 -9.38 -0.25 0.39
N MET A 48 -8.55 0.80 0.47
CA MET A 48 -7.11 0.65 0.51
C MET A 48 -6.65 -0.05 1.78
N HIS A 49 -7.25 0.28 2.92
CA HIS A 49 -6.95 -0.42 4.17
C HIS A 49 -7.26 -1.91 4.06
N GLN A 50 -8.44 -2.27 3.54
CA GLN A 50 -8.84 -3.66 3.33
C GLN A 50 -7.93 -4.36 2.33
N TYR A 51 -7.58 -3.67 1.24
CA TYR A 51 -6.71 -4.21 0.19
C TYR A 51 -5.30 -4.51 0.74
N ILE A 52 -4.69 -3.55 1.44
CA ILE A 52 -3.34 -3.70 2.00
C ILE A 52 -3.28 -4.89 2.95
N ASN A 53 -4.30 -5.06 3.79
CA ASN A 53 -4.33 -6.09 4.82
C ASN A 53 -4.85 -7.44 4.30
N GLY A 54 -5.10 -7.57 3.00
CA GLY A 54 -5.58 -8.82 2.41
C GLY A 54 -6.98 -9.23 2.85
N LEU A 55 -7.78 -8.30 3.37
CA LEU A 55 -9.15 -8.58 3.84
C LEU A 55 -10.15 -8.73 2.71
N VAL A 56 -9.82 -8.19 1.53
CA VAL A 56 -10.66 -8.23 0.34
C VAL A 56 -9.80 -8.66 -0.84
N ALA A 57 -10.33 -9.52 -1.70
CA ALA A 57 -9.64 -9.94 -2.92
C ALA A 57 -9.37 -8.75 -3.84
N GLU A 58 -8.26 -8.75 -4.56
CA GLU A 58 -7.89 -7.69 -5.49
C GLU A 58 -8.99 -7.42 -6.52
N ALA A 59 -9.61 -8.48 -7.06
CA ALA A 59 -10.71 -8.36 -8.03
C ALA A 59 -11.90 -7.57 -7.47
N GLU A 60 -12.25 -7.79 -6.19
CA GLU A 60 -13.33 -7.04 -5.54
C GLU A 60 -12.94 -5.58 -5.33
N THR A 61 -11.70 -5.32 -4.96
CA THR A 61 -11.17 -3.96 -4.81
C THR A 61 -11.25 -3.20 -6.13
N LEU A 62 -10.81 -3.82 -7.21
CA LEU A 62 -10.86 -3.24 -8.55
C LEU A 62 -12.30 -2.91 -8.97
N LYS A 63 -13.23 -3.82 -8.72
CA LYS A 63 -14.65 -3.64 -9.03
C LYS A 63 -15.25 -2.46 -8.27
N GLU A 64 -15.00 -2.39 -6.96
CA GLU A 64 -15.50 -1.31 -6.12
C GLU A 64 -14.94 0.06 -6.54
N MET A 65 -13.65 0.11 -6.84
CA MET A 65 -13.01 1.34 -7.30
C MET A 65 -13.56 1.77 -8.67
N LEU A 66 -13.73 0.82 -9.58
CA LEU A 66 -14.26 1.08 -10.92
C LEU A 66 -15.66 1.69 -10.85
N SER A 67 -16.48 1.26 -9.89
CA SER A 67 -17.84 1.77 -9.69
C SER A 67 -17.88 3.27 -9.32
N LEU A 68 -16.78 3.81 -8.80
CA LEU A 68 -16.67 5.22 -8.41
C LEU A 68 -16.23 6.13 -9.56
N CYS A 69 -15.73 5.53 -10.64
CA CYS A 69 -15.13 6.26 -11.76
C CYS A 69 -16.14 6.60 -12.84
N ARG A 70 -15.75 7.53 -13.73
CA ARG A 70 -16.59 7.85 -14.88
C ARG A 70 -16.73 6.64 -15.81
N LYS A 71 -17.82 6.64 -16.57
CA LYS A 71 -18.08 5.63 -17.58
C LYS A 71 -16.95 5.57 -18.60
N GLY A 72 -16.54 4.37 -18.98
CA GLY A 72 -15.43 4.16 -19.91
C GLY A 72 -14.08 3.91 -19.23
N THR A 73 -13.99 4.06 -17.91
CA THR A 73 -12.81 3.69 -17.15
C THR A 73 -12.63 2.17 -17.19
N THR A 74 -11.40 1.71 -17.41
CA THR A 74 -11.09 0.29 -17.54
C THR A 74 -10.46 -0.27 -16.28
N THR A 75 -10.44 -1.60 -16.18
CA THR A 75 -9.74 -2.29 -15.09
C THR A 75 -8.25 -1.95 -15.08
N GLU A 76 -7.64 -1.82 -16.25
CA GLU A 76 -6.23 -1.44 -16.39
C GLU A 76 -5.97 -0.04 -15.83
N ASP A 77 -6.90 0.88 -15.99
CA ASP A 77 -6.79 2.22 -15.40
C ASP A 77 -6.74 2.14 -13.87
N ILE A 78 -7.57 1.29 -13.28
CA ILE A 78 -7.59 1.08 -11.82
C ILE A 78 -6.33 0.37 -11.33
N GLU A 79 -5.83 -0.59 -12.08
CA GLU A 79 -4.56 -1.26 -11.74
C GLU A 79 -3.41 -0.27 -11.65
N LYS A 80 -3.35 0.69 -12.58
CA LYS A 80 -2.36 1.78 -12.53
C LYS A 80 -2.53 2.66 -11.30
N VAL A 81 -3.76 2.92 -10.90
CA VAL A 81 -4.05 3.66 -9.66
C VAL A 81 -3.53 2.92 -8.45
N LEU A 82 -3.75 1.61 -8.39
CA LEU A 82 -3.26 0.80 -7.27
C LEU A 82 -1.74 0.77 -7.17
N GLU A 83 -1.03 0.91 -8.28
CA GLU A 83 0.43 1.03 -8.27
C GLU A 83 0.90 2.25 -7.47
N GLU A 84 0.12 3.33 -7.45
CA GLU A 84 0.45 4.54 -6.70
C GLU A 84 0.41 4.32 -5.17
N LEU A 85 -0.27 3.29 -4.71
CA LEU A 85 -0.38 2.98 -3.27
C LEU A 85 0.98 2.60 -2.67
N CYS A 86 1.81 1.91 -3.44
CA CYS A 86 3.15 1.55 -3.02
C CYS A 86 4.05 2.77 -3.15
N GLY A 87 4.38 3.37 -2.01
CA GLY A 87 5.32 4.47 -1.96
C GLY A 87 6.76 3.99 -2.09
N ASN A 88 7.70 4.86 -1.80
CA ASN A 88 9.11 4.54 -1.88
C ASN A 88 9.58 3.66 -0.73
N LEU A 89 10.69 2.98 -0.98
CA LEU A 89 11.42 2.18 0.01
C LEU A 89 12.73 2.93 0.31
N PRO A 90 12.79 3.75 1.39
CA PRO A 90 13.96 4.56 1.65
C PRO A 90 15.22 3.72 1.90
N VAL A 91 16.30 4.07 1.24
CA VAL A 91 17.58 3.36 1.34
C VAL A 91 18.09 3.33 2.78
N GLU A 92 17.89 4.41 3.52
CA GLU A 92 18.32 4.53 4.92
C GLU A 92 17.68 3.46 5.81
N ARG A 93 16.44 3.09 5.53
CA ARG A 93 15.74 2.03 6.26
C ARG A 93 16.33 0.66 5.99
N LEU A 94 16.69 0.40 4.72
CA LEU A 94 17.37 -0.84 4.34
C LEU A 94 18.75 -0.93 4.97
N GLU A 95 19.50 0.15 4.95
CA GLU A 95 20.82 0.22 5.58
C GLU A 95 20.74 -0.01 7.08
N ALA A 96 19.72 0.56 7.74
CA ALA A 96 19.48 0.34 9.16
C ALA A 96 19.19 -1.14 9.45
N LEU A 97 18.37 -1.80 8.62
CA LEU A 97 18.09 -3.23 8.77
C LEU A 97 19.34 -4.08 8.62
N VAL A 98 20.20 -3.75 7.66
CA VAL A 98 21.47 -4.47 7.44
C VAL A 98 22.37 -4.35 8.67
N LYS A 99 22.45 -3.16 9.27
CA LYS A 99 23.22 -2.95 10.51
C LYS A 99 22.65 -3.76 11.66
N LEU A 100 21.32 -3.75 11.83
CA LEU A 100 20.67 -4.48 12.92
C LEU A 100 20.86 -5.99 12.79
N ARG A 101 20.90 -6.52 11.58
CA ARG A 101 21.14 -7.95 11.32
C ARG A 101 22.49 -8.44 11.83
N LYS A 102 23.46 -7.57 12.02
CA LYS A 102 24.78 -7.92 12.54
C LYS A 102 24.74 -8.24 14.04
N GLN A 103 23.76 -7.70 14.76
CA GLN A 103 23.63 -7.84 16.21
C GLN A 103 22.40 -8.64 16.64
N TYR A 104 21.35 -8.65 15.80
CA TYR A 104 20.05 -9.24 16.11
C TYR A 104 19.57 -10.12 14.97
N LYS A 105 18.69 -11.06 15.30
CA LYS A 105 17.86 -11.72 14.29
C LYS A 105 16.75 -10.75 13.92
N VAL A 106 16.58 -10.47 12.65
CA VAL A 106 15.60 -9.51 12.14
C VAL A 106 14.56 -10.23 11.28
N TYR A 107 13.30 -10.04 11.62
CA TYR A 107 12.16 -10.59 10.89
C TYR A 107 11.19 -9.49 10.51
N LEU A 108 10.47 -9.70 9.42
CA LEU A 108 9.35 -8.85 9.00
C LEU A 108 8.05 -9.62 9.24
N LEU A 109 7.09 -8.97 9.89
CA LEU A 109 5.75 -9.51 10.11
C LEU A 109 4.76 -8.48 9.60
N SER A 110 4.03 -8.81 8.52
CA SER A 110 3.14 -7.87 7.88
C SER A 110 1.95 -8.56 7.24
N ASN A 111 0.81 -7.88 7.21
CA ASN A 111 -0.37 -8.29 6.49
C ASN A 111 -0.42 -7.74 5.06
N ILE A 112 0.71 -7.28 4.54
CA ILE A 112 0.79 -6.73 3.18
C ILE A 112 0.41 -7.79 2.16
N ASN A 113 -0.33 -7.41 1.11
CA ASN A 113 -0.69 -8.34 0.06
C ASN A 113 0.47 -8.61 -0.91
N ASP A 114 0.34 -9.68 -1.71
CA ASP A 114 1.40 -10.10 -2.62
C ASP A 114 1.77 -9.03 -3.65
N THR A 115 0.78 -8.32 -4.20
CA THR A 115 1.01 -7.28 -5.21
C THR A 115 1.89 -6.17 -4.65
N LEU A 116 1.57 -5.67 -3.46
CA LEU A 116 2.36 -4.63 -2.80
C LEU A 116 3.74 -5.15 -2.39
N TRP A 117 3.82 -6.38 -1.93
CA TRP A 117 5.09 -7.01 -1.59
C TRP A 117 6.01 -7.06 -2.81
N GLN A 118 5.52 -7.59 -3.94
CA GLN A 118 6.30 -7.68 -5.17
C GLN A 118 6.72 -6.30 -5.68
N LYS A 119 5.81 -5.33 -5.64
CA LYS A 119 6.09 -3.96 -6.06
C LYS A 119 7.18 -3.32 -5.20
N SER A 120 7.11 -3.48 -3.89
CA SER A 120 8.10 -2.92 -2.96
C SER A 120 9.47 -3.59 -3.10
N VAL A 121 9.49 -4.90 -3.22
CA VAL A 121 10.72 -5.68 -3.37
C VAL A 121 11.47 -5.30 -4.66
N SER A 122 10.75 -4.95 -5.71
CA SER A 122 11.35 -4.52 -6.98
C SER A 122 12.20 -3.25 -6.84
N GLN A 123 12.06 -2.51 -5.75
CA GLN A 123 12.85 -1.30 -5.46
C GLN A 123 14.19 -1.61 -4.76
N MET A 124 14.38 -2.82 -4.31
CA MET A 124 15.60 -3.21 -3.58
C MET A 124 16.82 -3.40 -4.49
#